data_c3d05b7fcd5590000df808cce00e38ee
#
_entry.id   c3d05b7fcd5590000df808cce00e38ee
#
_cell.length_a   1.000
_cell.length_b   1.000
_cell.length_c   1.000
_cell.angle_alpha   90.00
_cell.angle_beta   90.00
_cell.angle_gamma   90.00
#
_symmetry.space_group_name_H-M   'P 1'
#
loop_
_entity.id
_entity.type
_entity.pdbx_description
1 polymer ?
#
loop_
_entity_poly.entity_id
_entity_poly.type
_entity_poly.pdbx_seq_one_letter_code
_entity_poly.pdbx_strand_id
1 'polypeptide(L)'
;IELIRCQDTNFLTNDRNILLELSELIDKSDLNIKIYIETRPEGINEKSVELLKRLKVDGVGMGVELADSDFREEELNRFADQEKTINAFKLLKKNNIKRTAYNIIGLPNQDEKSILKTIEFNKILNPDNITVAYYSPYFGTKSQKKGQELGLFDDYESDVDSALRSKSKADDILPVSRLDYYKKQFVSLVRNNANQ
;
A
#
# COMPACT_ATOMS: atom_id res chain seq x y z
N ILE A 1 21.59 13.62 -7.79
CA ILE A 1 20.46 12.71 -7.45
C ILE A 1 19.79 13.29 -6.23
N GLU A 2 18.50 13.61 -6.34
CA GLU A 2 17.77 14.24 -5.24
C GLU A 2 16.96 13.22 -4.42
N LEU A 3 16.49 12.13 -5.06
CA LEU A 3 15.68 11.10 -4.44
C LEU A 3 16.15 9.71 -4.85
N ILE A 4 16.37 8.86 -3.86
CA ILE A 4 16.64 7.42 -4.03
C ILE A 4 15.40 6.66 -3.57
N ARG A 5 14.86 5.81 -4.43
CA ARG A 5 13.77 4.89 -4.07
C ARG A 5 14.33 3.50 -3.82
N CYS A 6 14.26 3.04 -2.58
CA CYS A 6 14.59 1.66 -2.24
C CYS A 6 13.51 0.72 -2.77
N GLN A 7 13.94 -0.43 -3.31
CA GLN A 7 13.03 -1.42 -3.91
C GLN A 7 12.67 -2.58 -2.95
N ASP A 8 13.10 -2.47 -1.70
CA ASP A 8 12.71 -3.44 -0.66
C ASP A 8 11.21 -3.37 -0.41
N THR A 9 10.55 -4.50 -0.44
CA THR A 9 9.10 -4.60 -0.16
C THR A 9 8.77 -4.36 1.32
N ASN A 10 9.77 -4.49 2.19
CA ASN A 10 9.67 -4.22 3.63
C ASN A 10 11.04 -3.80 4.20
N PHE A 11 11.41 -2.55 3.97
CA PHE A 11 12.72 -1.99 4.29
C PHE A 11 13.11 -2.18 5.77
N LEU A 12 12.18 -2.02 6.70
CA LEU A 12 12.46 -2.12 8.14
C LEU A 12 12.69 -3.55 8.65
N THR A 13 12.60 -4.58 7.80
CA THR A 13 13.02 -5.94 8.14
C THR A 13 14.50 -6.21 7.88
N ASN A 14 15.21 -5.29 7.24
CA ASN A 14 16.65 -5.38 7.10
C ASN A 14 17.35 -5.33 8.47
N ASP A 15 18.55 -5.90 8.56
CA ASP A 15 19.32 -5.89 9.80
C ASP A 15 19.53 -4.46 10.30
N ARG A 16 19.19 -4.23 11.56
CA ARG A 16 19.27 -2.90 12.17
C ARG A 16 20.69 -2.34 12.17
N ASN A 17 21.71 -3.20 12.33
CA ASN A 17 23.10 -2.75 12.35
C ASN A 17 23.52 -2.26 10.96
N ILE A 18 23.08 -2.95 9.90
CA ILE A 18 23.32 -2.50 8.52
C ILE A 18 22.66 -1.14 8.27
N LEU A 19 21.41 -0.95 8.72
CA LEU A 19 20.72 0.33 8.57
C LEU A 19 21.37 1.44 9.38
N LEU A 20 21.91 1.15 10.56
CA LEU A 20 22.69 2.10 11.36
C LEU A 20 23.99 2.47 10.66
N GLU A 21 24.75 1.49 10.18
CA GLU A 21 25.98 1.73 9.41
C GLU A 21 25.69 2.58 8.16
N LEU A 22 24.64 2.25 7.41
CA LEU A 22 24.20 3.07 6.27
C LEU A 22 23.90 4.50 6.69
N SER A 23 23.23 4.72 7.82
CA SER A 23 22.95 6.07 8.32
C SER A 23 24.21 6.86 8.63
N GLU A 24 25.23 6.20 9.20
CA GLU A 24 26.53 6.83 9.49
C GLU A 24 27.31 7.17 8.20
N LEU A 25 27.25 6.31 7.20
CA LEU A 25 27.85 6.59 5.88
C LEU A 25 27.18 7.78 5.19
N ILE A 26 25.85 7.86 5.27
CA ILE A 26 25.08 9.00 4.74
C ILE A 26 25.45 10.29 5.49
N ASP A 27 25.57 10.26 6.80
CA ASP A 27 25.93 11.43 7.60
C ASP A 27 27.36 11.92 7.32
N LYS A 28 28.29 11.00 7.05
CA LYS A 28 29.68 11.31 6.69
C LYS A 28 29.86 11.77 5.24
N SER A 29 28.85 11.54 4.42
CA SER A 29 28.88 11.93 3.02
C SER A 29 28.35 13.36 2.83
N ASP A 30 28.89 14.10 1.87
CA ASP A 30 28.36 15.42 1.44
C ASP A 30 27.11 15.27 0.53
N LEU A 31 26.48 14.10 0.51
CA LEU A 31 25.35 13.82 -0.36
C LEU A 31 24.08 14.48 0.18
N ASN A 32 23.51 15.39 -0.61
CA ASN A 32 22.18 15.93 -0.37
C ASN A 32 21.14 15.01 -1.04
N ILE A 33 20.83 13.91 -0.37
CA ILE A 33 19.87 12.90 -0.85
C ILE A 33 18.66 12.82 0.06
N LYS A 34 17.54 12.40 -0.52
CA LYS A 34 16.34 11.96 0.16
C LYS A 34 16.09 10.51 -0.21
N ILE A 35 15.56 9.75 0.73
CA ILE A 35 15.27 8.33 0.52
C ILE A 35 13.76 8.12 0.64
N TYR A 36 13.21 7.33 -0.28
CA TYR A 36 11.85 6.80 -0.22
C TYR A 36 11.93 5.30 -0.02
N ILE A 37 11.19 4.79 0.96
CA ILE A 37 11.15 3.37 1.29
C ILE A 37 9.72 2.82 1.26
N GLU A 38 9.62 1.51 1.16
CA GLU A 38 8.37 0.78 1.39
C GLU A 38 8.52 -0.12 2.62
N THR A 39 7.51 -0.14 3.47
CA THR A 39 7.50 -1.00 4.66
C THR A 39 6.07 -1.29 5.12
N ARG A 40 5.94 -2.19 6.08
CA ARG A 40 4.64 -2.48 6.71
C ARG A 40 4.37 -1.50 7.85
N PRO A 41 3.09 -1.10 8.08
CA PRO A 41 2.74 -0.21 9.19
C PRO A 41 3.22 -0.71 10.56
N GLU A 42 3.24 -2.02 10.78
CA GLU A 42 3.65 -2.63 12.05
C GLU A 42 5.13 -2.39 12.40
N GLY A 43 5.96 -2.10 11.39
CA GLY A 43 7.37 -1.73 11.59
C GLY A 43 7.58 -0.31 12.06
N ILE A 44 6.55 0.55 11.98
CA ILE A 44 6.65 1.96 12.33
C ILE A 44 6.40 2.16 13.84
N ASN A 45 7.44 2.60 14.52
CA ASN A 45 7.44 2.98 15.93
C ASN A 45 8.47 4.11 16.15
N GLU A 46 8.55 4.65 17.34
CA GLU A 46 9.44 5.79 17.63
C GLU A 46 10.90 5.48 17.29
N LYS A 47 11.39 4.27 17.63
CA LYS A 47 12.76 3.85 17.34
C LYS A 47 13.04 3.72 15.84
N SER A 48 12.08 3.21 15.06
CA SER A 48 12.23 3.13 13.61
C SER A 48 12.17 4.51 12.97
N VAL A 49 11.31 5.41 13.45
CA VAL A 49 11.21 6.79 12.93
C VAL A 49 12.51 7.56 13.20
N GLU A 50 13.14 7.42 14.36
CA GLU A 50 14.46 8.03 14.59
C GLU A 50 15.51 7.54 13.59
N LEU A 51 15.52 6.23 13.30
CA LEU A 51 16.41 5.66 12.30
C LEU A 51 16.09 6.19 10.89
N LEU A 52 14.81 6.27 10.51
CA LEU A 52 14.38 6.82 9.23
C LEU A 52 14.82 8.28 9.04
N LYS A 53 14.78 9.07 10.10
CA LYS A 53 15.28 10.46 10.07
C LYS A 53 16.80 10.52 9.81
N ARG A 54 17.58 9.68 10.52
CA ARG A 54 19.03 9.57 10.27
C ARG A 54 19.35 9.13 8.85
N LEU A 55 18.56 8.22 8.30
CA LEU A 55 18.67 7.77 6.91
C LEU A 55 18.18 8.81 5.89
N LYS A 56 17.78 10.03 6.31
CA LYS A 56 17.22 11.07 5.44
C LYS A 56 15.99 10.59 4.65
N VAL A 57 15.15 9.74 5.26
CA VAL A 57 13.91 9.28 4.63
C VAL A 57 12.90 10.42 4.57
N ASP A 58 12.52 10.80 3.35
CA ASP A 58 11.54 11.86 3.06
C ASP A 58 10.12 11.30 2.91
N GLY A 59 9.99 10.01 2.58
CA GLY A 59 8.69 9.39 2.39
C GLY A 59 8.68 7.88 2.60
N VAL A 60 7.54 7.38 3.07
CA VAL A 60 7.28 5.97 3.36
C VAL A 60 6.00 5.54 2.67
N GLY A 61 6.10 4.50 1.84
CA GLY A 61 4.96 3.79 1.28
C GLY A 61 4.54 2.63 2.18
N MET A 62 3.25 2.52 2.45
CA MET A 62 2.70 1.46 3.28
C MET A 62 1.46 0.84 2.64
N GLY A 63 1.45 -0.50 2.59
CA GLY A 63 0.28 -1.24 2.14
C GLY A 63 -0.85 -1.16 3.16
N VAL A 64 -1.91 -0.45 2.82
CA VAL A 64 -3.20 -0.45 3.49
C VAL A 64 -4.06 -1.58 2.96
N GLU A 65 -3.94 -1.81 1.66
CA GLU A 65 -4.63 -2.77 0.82
C GLU A 65 -6.16 -2.54 0.83
N LEU A 66 -6.83 -2.92 1.90
CA LEU A 66 -8.24 -2.68 2.15
C LEU A 66 -8.53 -2.56 3.65
N ALA A 67 -9.63 -1.90 3.99
CA ALA A 67 -9.98 -1.62 5.39
C ALA A 67 -10.60 -2.82 6.12
N ASP A 68 -11.33 -3.66 5.41
CA ASP A 68 -11.99 -4.82 6.02
C ASP A 68 -10.93 -5.84 6.45
N SER A 69 -10.76 -6.00 7.77
CA SER A 69 -9.69 -6.84 8.34
C SER A 69 -9.91 -8.31 8.02
N ASP A 70 -11.13 -8.78 8.17
CA ASP A 70 -11.47 -10.21 8.01
C ASP A 70 -11.33 -10.60 6.53
N PHE A 71 -11.86 -9.77 5.64
CA PHE A 71 -11.74 -9.97 4.20
C PHE A 71 -10.29 -9.89 3.72
N ARG A 72 -9.50 -8.97 4.29
CA ARG A 72 -8.07 -8.84 3.98
C ARG A 72 -7.27 -10.06 4.46
N GLU A 73 -7.60 -10.61 5.64
CA GLU A 73 -6.99 -11.82 6.15
C GLU A 73 -7.32 -13.01 5.26
N GLU A 74 -8.59 -13.18 4.91
CA GLU A 74 -9.06 -14.28 4.08
C GLU A 74 -8.45 -14.27 2.67
N GLU A 75 -8.47 -13.10 2.01
CA GLU A 75 -8.07 -13.00 0.59
C GLU A 75 -6.57 -12.76 0.39
N LEU A 76 -5.91 -12.05 1.30
CA LEU A 76 -4.49 -11.67 1.16
C LEU A 76 -3.59 -12.37 2.19
N ASN A 77 -4.15 -13.18 3.09
CA ASN A 77 -3.42 -13.78 4.22
C ASN A 77 -2.59 -12.71 4.96
N ARG A 78 -3.20 -11.55 5.19
CA ARG A 78 -2.50 -10.39 5.74
C ARG A 78 -3.22 -9.86 6.97
N PHE A 79 -2.60 -10.12 8.11
CA PHE A 79 -2.99 -9.58 9.40
C PHE A 79 -2.42 -8.15 9.50
N ALA A 80 -3.26 -7.16 9.50
CA ALA A 80 -2.84 -5.80 9.79
C ALA A 80 -3.86 -5.16 10.73
N ASP A 81 -3.38 -4.76 11.88
CA ASP A 81 -4.15 -4.05 12.87
C ASP A 81 -4.42 -2.61 12.37
N GLN A 82 -5.69 -2.23 12.28
CA GLN A 82 -6.08 -0.89 11.86
C GLN A 82 -5.54 0.19 12.79
N GLU A 83 -5.55 -0.06 14.09
CA GLU A 83 -5.04 0.89 15.09
C GLU A 83 -3.54 1.11 14.91
N LYS A 84 -2.76 0.04 14.70
CA LYS A 84 -1.33 0.15 14.38
C LYS A 84 -1.09 0.91 13.09
N THR A 85 -1.92 0.68 12.07
CA THR A 85 -1.85 1.43 10.81
C THR A 85 -2.11 2.93 11.04
N ILE A 86 -3.16 3.29 11.77
CA ILE A 86 -3.47 4.69 12.12
C ILE A 86 -2.31 5.33 12.88
N ASN A 87 -1.77 4.62 13.87
CA ASN A 87 -0.66 5.11 14.68
C ASN A 87 0.61 5.32 13.86
N ALA A 88 0.92 4.41 12.92
CA ALA A 88 2.04 4.55 12.00
C ALA A 88 1.91 5.83 11.15
N PHE A 89 0.73 6.06 10.53
CA PHE A 89 0.48 7.26 9.72
C PHE A 89 0.58 8.54 10.56
N LYS A 90 0.03 8.55 11.79
CA LYS A 90 0.13 9.69 12.71
C LYS A 90 1.58 9.97 13.11
N LEU A 91 2.35 8.93 13.43
CA LEU A 91 3.73 9.06 13.90
C LEU A 91 4.65 9.61 12.80
N LEU A 92 4.52 9.12 11.57
CA LEU A 92 5.26 9.65 10.43
C LEU A 92 4.88 11.11 10.16
N LYS A 93 3.57 11.46 10.21
CA LYS A 93 3.11 12.85 10.06
C LYS A 93 3.74 13.78 11.09
N LYS A 94 3.73 13.37 12.37
CA LYS A 94 4.34 14.13 13.48
C LYS A 94 5.83 14.44 13.24
N ASN A 95 6.50 13.55 12.49
CA ASN A 95 7.93 13.69 12.18
C ASN A 95 8.22 14.24 10.77
N ASN A 96 7.21 14.82 10.09
CA ASN A 96 7.33 15.40 8.75
C ASN A 96 7.83 14.42 7.67
N ILE A 97 7.59 13.13 7.83
CA ILE A 97 7.86 12.09 6.83
C ILE A 97 6.59 11.89 6.01
N LYS A 98 6.68 12.03 4.68
CA LYS A 98 5.55 11.82 3.77
C LYS A 98 5.06 10.38 3.81
N ARG A 99 3.76 10.20 3.66
CA ARG A 99 3.10 8.90 3.74
C ARG A 99 2.33 8.61 2.47
N THR A 100 2.62 7.46 1.86
CA THR A 100 1.83 6.96 0.74
C THR A 100 1.02 5.74 1.20
N ALA A 101 -0.28 5.76 0.95
CA ALA A 101 -1.16 4.62 1.17
C ALA A 101 -1.31 3.82 -0.12
N TYR A 102 -0.92 2.55 -0.11
CA TYR A 102 -1.17 1.62 -1.21
C TYR A 102 -2.45 0.85 -0.94
N ASN A 103 -3.38 0.86 -1.90
CA ASN A 103 -4.67 0.22 -1.81
C ASN A 103 -4.88 -0.72 -3.00
N ILE A 104 -5.64 -1.79 -2.79
CA ILE A 104 -6.00 -2.77 -3.81
C ILE A 104 -7.53 -2.83 -3.90
N ILE A 105 -8.06 -2.84 -5.11
CA ILE A 105 -9.48 -3.04 -5.39
C ILE A 105 -9.68 -4.16 -6.41
N GLY A 106 -10.87 -4.75 -6.44
CA GLY A 106 -11.21 -5.84 -7.38
C GLY A 106 -10.70 -7.20 -6.95
N LEU A 107 -10.62 -7.45 -5.63
CA LEU A 107 -10.38 -8.78 -5.11
C LEU A 107 -11.58 -9.70 -5.39
N PRO A 108 -11.37 -11.03 -5.44
CA PRO A 108 -12.48 -11.99 -5.50
C PRO A 108 -13.52 -11.69 -4.42
N ASN A 109 -14.80 -11.71 -4.78
CA ASN A 109 -15.92 -11.43 -3.87
C ASN A 109 -15.95 -10.04 -3.22
N GLN A 110 -15.12 -9.10 -3.66
CA GLN A 110 -15.15 -7.73 -3.13
C GLN A 110 -16.39 -6.98 -3.62
N ASP A 111 -17.22 -6.55 -2.69
CA ASP A 111 -18.38 -5.72 -2.95
C ASP A 111 -18.05 -4.21 -2.89
N GLU A 112 -19.00 -3.39 -3.33
CA GLU A 112 -18.89 -1.93 -3.31
C GLU A 112 -18.72 -1.38 -1.89
N LYS A 113 -19.37 -2.01 -0.89
CA LYS A 113 -19.29 -1.61 0.52
C LYS A 113 -17.86 -1.75 1.07
N SER A 114 -17.14 -2.80 0.68
CA SER A 114 -15.73 -3.00 1.05
C SER A 114 -14.84 -1.89 0.49
N ILE A 115 -15.07 -1.47 -0.77
CA ILE A 115 -14.33 -0.35 -1.38
C ILE A 115 -14.62 0.95 -0.62
N LEU A 116 -15.89 1.24 -0.33
CA LEU A 116 -16.29 2.44 0.42
C LEU A 116 -15.69 2.47 1.82
N LYS A 117 -15.67 1.34 2.55
CA LYS A 117 -14.96 1.23 3.83
C LYS A 117 -13.48 1.60 3.70
N THR A 118 -12.83 1.17 2.61
CA THR A 118 -11.41 1.46 2.37
C THR A 118 -11.19 2.95 2.07
N ILE A 119 -12.11 3.60 1.35
CA ILE A 119 -12.10 5.04 1.13
C ILE A 119 -12.23 5.78 2.47
N GLU A 120 -13.20 5.42 3.32
CA GLU A 120 -13.36 6.04 4.64
C GLU A 120 -12.13 5.83 5.53
N PHE A 121 -11.53 4.66 5.49
CA PHE A 121 -10.31 4.41 6.24
C PHE A 121 -9.14 5.28 5.75
N ASN A 122 -9.00 5.49 4.45
CA ASN A 122 -8.00 6.41 3.91
C ASN A 122 -8.25 7.87 4.34
N LYS A 123 -9.50 8.30 4.55
CA LYS A 123 -9.80 9.62 5.14
C LYS A 123 -9.24 9.73 6.56
N ILE A 124 -9.41 8.69 7.39
CA ILE A 124 -8.85 8.64 8.76
C ILE A 124 -7.33 8.68 8.72
N LEU A 125 -6.69 7.93 7.83
CA LEU A 125 -5.23 7.88 7.68
C LEU A 125 -4.66 9.20 7.20
N ASN A 126 -5.41 9.93 6.39
CA ASN A 126 -5.02 11.21 5.77
C ASN A 126 -3.60 11.16 5.17
N PRO A 127 -3.32 10.26 4.21
CA PRO A 127 -2.01 10.13 3.59
C PRO A 127 -1.67 11.33 2.70
N ASP A 128 -0.38 11.58 2.47
CA ASP A 128 0.06 12.62 1.53
C ASP A 128 -0.18 12.17 0.07
N ASN A 129 0.06 10.88 -0.20
CA ASN A 129 -0.21 10.26 -1.50
C ASN A 129 -1.05 8.99 -1.34
N ILE A 130 -1.83 8.70 -2.38
CA ILE A 130 -2.67 7.50 -2.46
C ILE A 130 -2.41 6.83 -3.79
N THR A 131 -2.14 5.54 -3.75
CA THR A 131 -2.07 4.69 -4.93
C THR A 131 -3.13 3.62 -4.82
N VAL A 132 -3.83 3.37 -5.92
CA VAL A 132 -4.85 2.32 -6.02
C VAL A 132 -4.49 1.39 -7.17
N ALA A 133 -4.31 0.12 -6.89
CA ALA A 133 -4.06 -0.91 -7.90
C ALA A 133 -5.28 -1.83 -8.03
N TYR A 134 -5.46 -2.39 -9.21
CA TYR A 134 -6.34 -3.55 -9.34
C TYR A 134 -5.67 -4.77 -8.73
N TYR A 135 -6.46 -5.64 -8.12
CA TYR A 135 -5.98 -6.92 -7.66
C TYR A 135 -5.42 -7.74 -8.84
N SER A 136 -4.18 -8.15 -8.73
CA SER A 136 -3.49 -8.98 -9.73
C SER A 136 -2.62 -10.00 -8.99
N PRO A 137 -3.08 -11.24 -8.79
CA PRO A 137 -2.32 -12.24 -8.07
C PRO A 137 -1.11 -12.69 -8.90
N TYR A 138 0.02 -12.91 -8.23
CA TYR A 138 1.21 -13.43 -8.88
C TYR A 138 0.99 -14.86 -9.38
N PHE A 139 1.61 -15.17 -10.51
CA PHE A 139 1.59 -16.51 -11.11
C PHE A 139 2.04 -17.59 -10.12
N GLY A 140 1.34 -18.73 -10.13
CA GLY A 140 1.64 -19.88 -9.26
C GLY A 140 1.17 -19.75 -7.81
N THR A 141 0.55 -18.62 -7.42
CA THR A 141 0.02 -18.44 -6.06
C THR A 141 -1.35 -19.10 -5.87
N LYS A 142 -1.71 -19.37 -4.61
CA LYS A 142 -3.06 -19.84 -4.26
C LYS A 142 -4.15 -18.84 -4.71
N SER A 143 -3.86 -17.55 -4.58
CA SER A 143 -4.77 -16.48 -5.00
C SER A 143 -5.03 -16.49 -6.49
N GLN A 144 -4.02 -16.80 -7.31
CA GLN A 144 -4.21 -16.96 -8.75
C GLN A 144 -5.12 -18.15 -9.07
N LYS A 145 -4.84 -19.31 -8.47
CA LYS A 145 -5.66 -20.51 -8.68
C LYS A 145 -7.13 -20.27 -8.30
N LYS A 146 -7.36 -19.66 -7.12
CA LYS A 146 -8.71 -19.27 -6.66
C LYS A 146 -9.40 -18.33 -7.68
N GLY A 147 -8.67 -17.34 -8.18
CA GLY A 147 -9.19 -16.42 -9.19
C GLY A 147 -9.55 -17.10 -10.52
N GLN A 148 -8.76 -18.07 -10.97
CA GLN A 148 -9.07 -18.87 -12.17
C GLN A 148 -10.31 -19.76 -11.95
N GLU A 149 -10.41 -20.45 -10.80
CA GLU A 149 -11.57 -21.25 -10.43
C GLU A 149 -12.87 -20.43 -10.39
N LEU A 150 -12.78 -19.17 -9.99
CA LEU A 150 -13.89 -18.21 -9.98
C LEU A 150 -14.13 -17.53 -11.35
N GLY A 151 -13.35 -17.86 -12.39
CA GLY A 151 -13.47 -17.24 -13.71
C GLY A 151 -13.11 -15.75 -13.77
N LEU A 152 -12.34 -15.26 -12.80
CA LEU A 152 -11.94 -13.85 -12.71
C LEU A 152 -10.85 -13.48 -13.73
N PHE A 153 -10.14 -14.48 -14.24
CA PHE A 153 -9.05 -14.32 -15.22
C PHE A 153 -9.17 -15.36 -16.30
N ASP A 154 -8.83 -15.00 -17.54
CA ASP A 154 -8.54 -15.97 -18.58
C ASP A 154 -7.22 -16.70 -18.26
N ASP A 155 -6.94 -17.83 -18.95
CA ASP A 155 -5.68 -18.55 -18.81
C ASP A 155 -4.51 -17.58 -18.94
N TYR A 156 -3.71 -17.56 -17.89
CA TYR A 156 -2.66 -16.59 -17.66
C TYR A 156 -1.46 -16.87 -18.57
N GLU A 157 -1.34 -16.16 -19.66
CA GLU A 157 -0.07 -16.02 -20.33
C GLU A 157 0.79 -14.97 -19.60
N SER A 158 2.05 -15.24 -19.45
CA SER A 158 3.03 -14.80 -18.49
C SER A 158 3.39 -13.31 -18.38
N ASP A 159 2.68 -12.38 -19.02
CA ASP A 159 3.02 -10.95 -19.00
C ASP A 159 1.96 -10.14 -18.28
N VAL A 160 1.93 -10.27 -16.96
CA VAL A 160 1.02 -9.48 -16.16
C VAL A 160 1.64 -8.17 -15.77
N ASP A 161 1.36 -7.18 -16.55
CA ASP A 161 1.40 -5.81 -16.09
C ASP A 161 0.23 -5.61 -15.10
N SER A 162 0.54 -5.58 -13.81
CA SER A 162 -0.42 -5.37 -12.72
C SER A 162 -1.22 -4.07 -12.86
N ALA A 163 -0.76 -3.15 -13.71
CA ALA A 163 -1.47 -1.93 -14.06
C ALA A 163 -2.61 -2.16 -15.08
N LEU A 164 -2.61 -3.27 -15.80
CA LEU A 164 -3.53 -3.53 -16.94
C LEU A 164 -4.72 -4.42 -16.61
N ARG A 165 -4.98 -4.73 -15.34
CA ARG A 165 -6.15 -5.51 -15.00
C ARG A 165 -7.44 -4.72 -15.22
N SER A 166 -7.82 -4.57 -16.46
CA SER A 166 -9.08 -3.95 -16.89
C SER A 166 -10.21 -4.96 -17.18
N LYS A 167 -9.95 -6.28 -17.04
CA LYS A 167 -10.88 -7.33 -17.43
C LYS A 167 -11.02 -8.39 -16.34
N SER A 168 -11.63 -8.02 -15.20
CA SER A 168 -12.23 -9.01 -14.33
C SER A 168 -13.55 -9.44 -14.94
N LYS A 169 -13.75 -10.75 -15.13
CA LYS A 169 -15.05 -11.32 -15.52
C LYS A 169 -16.01 -11.47 -14.33
N ALA A 170 -15.62 -11.00 -13.13
CA ALA A 170 -16.45 -11.06 -11.92
C ALA A 170 -17.55 -9.98 -11.96
N ASP A 171 -18.39 -10.01 -12.95
CA ASP A 171 -19.48 -9.04 -13.12
C ASP A 171 -20.63 -9.24 -12.13
N ASP A 172 -20.68 -10.40 -11.43
CA ASP A 172 -21.86 -10.75 -10.62
C ASP A 172 -21.94 -9.96 -9.31
N ILE A 173 -20.81 -9.58 -8.71
CA ILE A 173 -20.78 -8.84 -7.42
C ILE A 173 -20.51 -7.36 -7.63
N LEU A 174 -19.51 -7.03 -8.44
CA LEU A 174 -19.14 -5.65 -8.77
C LEU A 174 -18.77 -5.53 -10.25
N PRO A 175 -19.62 -4.90 -11.08
CA PRO A 175 -19.35 -4.70 -12.50
C PRO A 175 -18.02 -3.97 -12.74
N VAL A 176 -17.30 -4.35 -13.79
CA VAL A 176 -16.02 -3.73 -14.18
C VAL A 176 -16.14 -2.21 -14.31
N SER A 177 -17.26 -1.71 -14.85
CA SER A 177 -17.51 -0.27 -14.96
C SER A 177 -17.56 0.45 -13.61
N ARG A 178 -18.07 -0.22 -12.55
CA ARG A 178 -18.08 0.31 -11.19
C ARG A 178 -16.68 0.26 -10.57
N LEU A 179 -15.95 -0.81 -10.81
CA LEU A 179 -14.56 -0.93 -10.36
C LEU A 179 -13.68 0.17 -10.98
N ASP A 180 -13.81 0.41 -12.30
CA ASP A 180 -13.13 1.49 -13.02
C ASP A 180 -13.50 2.88 -12.48
N TYR A 181 -14.78 3.08 -12.16
CA TYR A 181 -15.24 4.30 -11.51
C TYR A 181 -14.50 4.53 -10.19
N TYR A 182 -14.46 3.54 -9.30
CA TYR A 182 -13.77 3.67 -8.02
C TYR A 182 -12.26 3.86 -8.20
N LYS A 183 -11.62 3.15 -9.11
CA LYS A 183 -10.20 3.35 -9.43
C LYS A 183 -9.91 4.82 -9.79
N LYS A 184 -10.73 5.41 -10.65
CA LYS A 184 -10.56 6.80 -11.12
C LYS A 184 -10.91 7.83 -10.05
N GLN A 185 -11.92 7.55 -9.23
CA GLN A 185 -12.45 8.52 -8.26
C GLN A 185 -11.90 8.35 -6.85
N PHE A 186 -11.16 7.29 -6.55
CA PHE A 186 -10.73 6.95 -5.19
C PHE A 186 -10.08 8.12 -4.46
N VAL A 187 -9.07 8.74 -5.07
CA VAL A 187 -8.35 9.87 -4.48
C VAL A 187 -9.29 11.06 -4.25
N SER A 188 -10.14 11.37 -5.22
CA SER A 188 -11.13 12.44 -5.11
C SER A 188 -12.12 12.18 -3.96
N LEU A 189 -12.64 10.95 -3.87
CA LEU A 189 -13.57 10.54 -2.82
C LEU A 189 -12.94 10.59 -1.42
N VAL A 190 -11.65 10.28 -1.30
CA VAL A 190 -10.92 10.45 -0.03
C VAL A 190 -10.76 11.93 0.32
N ARG A 191 -10.50 12.80 -0.67
CA ARG A 191 -10.18 14.22 -0.44
C ARG A 191 -11.43 15.11 -0.26
N ASN A 192 -12.56 14.78 -0.89
CA ASN A 192 -13.75 15.63 -0.94
C ASN A 192 -14.46 15.85 0.42
N ASN A 193 -14.14 15.09 1.47
CA ASN A 193 -14.67 15.32 2.82
C ASN A 193 -13.63 15.90 3.79
N ALA A 194 -12.47 16.34 3.32
CA ALA A 194 -11.46 17.00 4.17
C ALA A 194 -11.76 18.50 4.43
N ASN A 195 -12.86 19.03 3.83
CA ASN A 195 -13.26 20.45 3.90
C ASN A 195 -14.61 20.69 4.63
N GLN A 196 -15.04 19.75 5.50
CA GLN A 196 -16.16 20.01 6.41
C GLN A 196 -15.74 19.93 7.88
#